data_07fc16ef758ecaad445d2db97519b209
#
_entry.id   07fc16ef758ecaad445d2db97519b209
#
_cell.length_a   1.000
_cell.length_b   1.000
_cell.length_c   1.000
_cell.angle_alpha   90.00
_cell.angle_beta   90.00
_cell.angle_gamma   90.00
#
_symmetry.space_group_name_H-M   'P 1'
#
loop_
_entity.id
_entity.type
_entity.pdbx_description
1 polymer ?
#
loop_
_entity_poly.entity_id
_entity_poly.type
_entity_poly.pdbx_seq_one_letter_code
_entity_poly.pdbx_strand_id
1 'polypeptide(L)'
;MELLNPLISEYTWANKPSVAPSGQIICVTNVGENGILCRGNGTKWIRMHQVNFYNLATPVALTGTTSETTMLTVSIPAGFINKRGRLNVLGLMLLTNNANSKTLKVKFGGQTLASLTSTSQAALGFSIWLLNLNSETAQRNNSATSFTIDTTIANDLVITGQLANAGDTVTLTAVSLEII
;
A
#
# COMPACT_ATOMS: atom_id res chain seq x y z
N MET A 1 -29.67 -33.82 -8.96
CA MET A 1 -28.69 -33.40 -7.96
C MET A 1 -28.35 -31.92 -8.29
N GLU A 2 -29.15 -30.99 -7.73
CA GLU A 2 -28.86 -29.55 -7.89
C GLU A 2 -27.57 -29.24 -7.12
N LEU A 3 -26.57 -28.79 -7.84
CA LEU A 3 -25.41 -28.12 -7.24
C LEU A 3 -25.92 -26.81 -6.62
N LEU A 4 -26.22 -26.86 -5.32
CA LEU A 4 -26.34 -25.63 -4.52
C LEU A 4 -25.00 -24.92 -4.64
N ASN A 5 -24.93 -23.96 -5.57
CA ASN A 5 -23.84 -22.99 -5.60
C ASN A 5 -24.02 -22.12 -4.35
N PRO A 6 -23.20 -22.29 -3.30
CA PRO A 6 -23.34 -21.45 -2.12
C PRO A 6 -23.05 -20.02 -2.58
N LEU A 7 -24.10 -19.19 -2.61
CA LEU A 7 -23.95 -17.76 -2.88
C LEU A 7 -22.98 -17.20 -1.85
N ILE A 8 -21.79 -16.86 -2.30
CA ILE A 8 -20.82 -16.14 -1.47
C ILE A 8 -21.40 -14.74 -1.25
N SER A 9 -21.73 -14.43 0.00
CA SER A 9 -22.27 -13.12 0.33
C SER A 9 -21.22 -12.03 0.09
N GLU A 10 -21.63 -10.97 -0.57
CA GLU A 10 -20.78 -9.82 -0.88
C GLU A 10 -20.97 -8.72 0.16
N TYR A 11 -19.87 -8.12 0.59
CA TYR A 11 -19.82 -7.06 1.58
C TYR A 11 -18.77 -6.02 1.20
N THR A 12 -18.89 -4.81 1.73
CA THR A 12 -17.76 -3.88 1.80
C THR A 12 -16.91 -4.20 3.03
N TRP A 13 -15.66 -3.77 3.07
CA TRP A 13 -14.79 -3.99 4.23
C TRP A 13 -15.38 -3.42 5.52
N ALA A 14 -15.99 -2.24 5.43
CA ALA A 14 -16.64 -1.58 6.58
C ALA A 14 -17.92 -2.31 7.03
N ASN A 15 -18.68 -2.88 6.08
CA ASN A 15 -19.99 -3.49 6.35
C ASN A 15 -19.98 -5.00 6.45
N LYS A 16 -18.78 -5.64 6.44
CA LYS A 16 -18.70 -7.09 6.67
C LYS A 16 -19.24 -7.43 8.06
N PRO A 17 -19.85 -8.61 8.25
CA PRO A 17 -20.35 -9.02 9.56
C PRO A 17 -19.28 -8.90 10.65
N SER A 18 -19.64 -8.35 11.82
CA SER A 18 -18.74 -8.25 12.98
C SER A 18 -18.38 -9.64 13.52
N VAL A 19 -19.30 -10.59 13.44
CA VAL A 19 -19.06 -12.00 13.76
C VAL A 19 -18.54 -12.71 12.53
N ALA A 20 -17.44 -13.44 12.68
CA ALA A 20 -16.78 -14.20 11.63
C ALA A 20 -16.85 -15.71 11.92
N PRO A 21 -17.99 -16.39 11.66
CA PRO A 21 -18.15 -17.82 11.95
C PRO A 21 -17.02 -18.63 11.33
N SER A 22 -16.53 -19.65 12.05
CA SER A 22 -15.45 -20.49 11.58
C SER A 22 -15.84 -21.20 10.29
N GLY A 23 -15.00 -21.05 9.25
CA GLY A 23 -15.19 -21.68 7.95
C GLY A 23 -16.10 -20.94 6.97
N GLN A 24 -16.88 -19.96 7.40
CA GLN A 24 -17.67 -19.13 6.48
C GLN A 24 -16.76 -18.35 5.54
N ILE A 25 -17.13 -18.23 4.27
CA ILE A 25 -16.43 -17.45 3.25
C ILE A 25 -17.33 -16.30 2.82
N ILE A 26 -16.76 -15.11 2.70
CA ILE A 26 -17.40 -13.91 2.15
C ILE A 26 -16.52 -13.30 1.08
N CYS A 27 -17.13 -12.54 0.14
CA CYS A 27 -16.44 -11.65 -0.78
C CYS A 27 -16.52 -10.22 -0.26
N VAL A 28 -15.40 -9.51 -0.21
CA VAL A 28 -15.35 -8.09 0.13
C VAL A 28 -15.01 -7.31 -1.13
N THR A 29 -15.98 -6.57 -1.66
CA THR A 29 -15.96 -6.02 -3.02
C THR A 29 -15.26 -4.67 -3.17
N ASN A 30 -15.10 -3.90 -2.10
CA ASN A 30 -14.49 -2.56 -2.16
C ASN A 30 -13.00 -2.56 -1.81
N VAL A 31 -12.31 -3.68 -1.97
CA VAL A 31 -10.88 -3.82 -1.66
C VAL A 31 -10.19 -4.53 -2.81
N GLY A 32 -9.17 -3.87 -3.38
CA GLY A 32 -8.52 -4.32 -4.60
C GLY A 32 -9.43 -4.19 -5.84
N GLU A 33 -8.90 -4.48 -7.01
CA GLU A 33 -9.64 -4.34 -8.28
C GLU A 33 -10.82 -5.33 -8.41
N ASN A 34 -10.68 -6.52 -7.84
CA ASN A 34 -11.64 -7.63 -8.00
C ASN A 34 -12.27 -8.08 -6.67
N GLY A 35 -12.12 -7.28 -5.61
CA GLY A 35 -12.51 -7.69 -4.27
C GLY A 35 -11.59 -8.77 -3.69
N ILE A 36 -11.90 -9.24 -2.49
CA ILE A 36 -11.13 -10.27 -1.79
C ILE A 36 -12.04 -11.33 -1.18
N LEU A 37 -11.57 -12.56 -1.18
CA LEU A 37 -12.20 -13.62 -0.39
C LEU A 37 -11.63 -13.63 1.03
N CYS A 38 -12.55 -13.64 2.01
CA CYS A 38 -12.22 -13.74 3.42
C CYS A 38 -12.87 -14.99 4.01
N ARG A 39 -12.15 -15.67 4.91
CA ARG A 39 -12.63 -16.79 5.70
C ARG A 39 -12.72 -16.41 7.17
N GLY A 40 -13.83 -16.71 7.82
CA GLY A 40 -13.99 -16.59 9.27
C GLY A 40 -13.17 -17.65 10.02
N ASN A 41 -12.54 -17.26 11.13
CA ASN A 41 -11.82 -18.19 12.02
C ASN A 41 -12.49 -18.34 13.40
N GLY A 42 -13.74 -17.89 13.54
CA GLY A 42 -14.49 -17.86 14.81
C GLY A 42 -14.40 -16.52 15.54
N THR A 43 -13.41 -15.69 15.25
CA THR A 43 -13.22 -14.37 15.90
C THR A 43 -13.10 -13.23 14.91
N LYS A 44 -12.46 -13.43 13.79
CA LYS A 44 -12.24 -12.40 12.77
C LYS A 44 -12.19 -12.98 11.35
N TRP A 45 -12.39 -12.10 10.36
CA TRP A 45 -12.24 -12.41 8.94
C TRP A 45 -10.76 -12.37 8.56
N ILE A 46 -10.28 -13.47 7.94
CA ILE A 46 -8.92 -13.63 7.45
C ILE A 46 -8.96 -13.66 5.93
N ARG A 47 -8.15 -12.85 5.28
CA ARG A 47 -7.97 -12.90 3.82
C ARG A 47 -7.40 -14.25 3.41
N MET A 48 -7.90 -14.79 2.31
CA MET A 48 -7.50 -16.13 1.83
C MET A 48 -6.32 -16.10 0.86
N HIS A 49 -5.97 -14.91 0.32
CA HIS A 49 -4.91 -14.76 -0.67
C HIS A 49 -4.26 -13.36 -0.59
N GLN A 50 -3.13 -13.21 -1.27
CA GLN A 50 -2.50 -11.93 -1.54
C GLN A 50 -3.45 -11.04 -2.35
N VAL A 51 -3.49 -9.77 -2.01
CA VAL A 51 -4.33 -8.78 -2.68
C VAL A 51 -3.45 -7.77 -3.39
N ASN A 52 -3.63 -7.63 -4.70
CA ASN A 52 -3.22 -6.42 -5.40
C ASN A 52 -4.21 -5.32 -4.99
N PHE A 53 -3.79 -4.48 -4.03
CA PHE A 53 -4.66 -3.51 -3.38
C PHE A 53 -4.86 -2.26 -4.22
N TYR A 54 -3.84 -1.86 -4.97
CA TYR A 54 -3.85 -0.64 -5.77
C TYR A 54 -2.83 -0.70 -6.90
N ASN A 55 -3.20 -0.18 -8.07
CA ASN A 55 -2.30 0.11 -9.17
C ASN A 55 -2.50 1.55 -9.62
N LEU A 56 -1.40 2.25 -9.89
CA LEU A 56 -1.45 3.60 -10.44
C LEU A 56 -1.91 3.55 -11.90
N ALA A 57 -3.10 4.07 -12.17
CA ALA A 57 -3.69 4.06 -13.52
C ALA A 57 -3.13 5.15 -14.44
N THR A 58 -2.71 6.28 -13.88
CA THR A 58 -2.23 7.44 -14.64
C THR A 58 -0.96 7.98 -14.00
N PRO A 59 0.13 8.21 -14.76
CA PRO A 59 1.35 8.81 -14.25
C PRO A 59 1.10 10.16 -13.57
N VAL A 60 1.83 10.43 -12.48
CA VAL A 60 1.77 11.69 -11.73
C VAL A 60 3.11 12.38 -11.79
N ALA A 61 3.14 13.59 -12.34
CA ALA A 61 4.36 14.39 -12.47
C ALA A 61 4.41 15.48 -11.40
N LEU A 62 5.63 15.73 -10.90
CA LEU A 62 5.99 16.87 -10.07
C LEU A 62 7.02 17.70 -10.81
N THR A 63 6.75 18.99 -10.98
CA THR A 63 7.65 20.02 -11.53
C THR A 63 7.26 21.38 -10.97
N GLY A 64 8.10 22.40 -11.18
CA GLY A 64 7.77 23.78 -10.85
C GLY A 64 7.95 24.15 -9.36
N THR A 65 8.37 23.23 -8.49
CA THR A 65 8.54 23.47 -7.06
C THR A 65 9.72 22.69 -6.48
N THR A 66 10.35 23.26 -5.45
CA THR A 66 11.38 22.57 -4.64
C THR A 66 10.83 22.09 -3.29
N SER A 67 9.57 22.39 -2.99
CA SER A 67 8.90 21.89 -1.78
C SER A 67 8.56 20.41 -1.90
N GLU A 68 8.61 19.69 -0.79
CA GLU A 68 8.10 18.30 -0.74
C GLU A 68 6.58 18.32 -1.02
N THR A 69 6.17 17.59 -2.03
CA THR A 69 4.79 17.57 -2.55
C THR A 69 4.25 16.14 -2.61
N THR A 70 3.00 15.95 -2.18
CA THR A 70 2.32 14.66 -2.29
C THR A 70 2.00 14.35 -3.74
N MET A 71 2.43 13.18 -4.22
CA MET A 71 2.17 12.67 -5.56
C MET A 71 1.07 11.60 -5.55
N LEU A 72 0.97 10.82 -4.48
CA LEU A 72 -0.02 9.75 -4.34
C LEU A 72 -0.42 9.59 -2.88
N THR A 73 -1.71 9.36 -2.65
CA THR A 73 -2.26 8.92 -1.37
C THR A 73 -3.20 7.75 -1.61
N VAL A 74 -3.00 6.65 -0.86
CA VAL A 74 -3.86 5.47 -0.89
C VAL A 74 -4.22 5.11 0.54
N SER A 75 -5.52 5.15 0.87
CA SER A 75 -5.99 4.79 2.20
C SER A 75 -6.14 3.29 2.36
N ILE A 76 -5.49 2.72 3.36
CA ILE A 76 -5.57 1.30 3.72
C ILE A 76 -6.51 1.18 4.92
N PRO A 77 -7.60 0.39 4.79
CA PRO A 77 -8.62 0.30 5.84
C PRO A 77 -8.08 -0.29 7.15
N ALA A 78 -8.74 0.05 8.25
CA ALA A 78 -8.46 -0.46 9.60
C ALA A 78 -8.41 -1.99 9.62
N GLY A 79 -7.35 -2.55 10.23
CA GLY A 79 -7.16 -3.99 10.39
C GLY A 79 -6.96 -4.77 9.08
N PHE A 80 -6.75 -4.08 7.94
CA PHE A 80 -6.51 -4.74 6.66
C PHE A 80 -5.14 -5.40 6.60
N ILE A 81 -4.13 -4.82 7.22
CA ILE A 81 -2.82 -5.47 7.45
C ILE A 81 -2.89 -6.12 8.84
N ASN A 82 -3.00 -7.45 8.88
CA ASN A 82 -3.07 -8.19 10.14
C ASN A 82 -1.69 -8.28 10.82
N LYS A 83 -1.64 -8.82 12.03
CA LYS A 83 -0.41 -8.90 12.85
C LYS A 83 0.76 -9.70 12.23
N ARG A 84 0.54 -10.44 11.15
CA ARG A 84 1.56 -11.15 10.37
C ARG A 84 1.57 -10.72 8.91
N GLY A 85 0.81 -9.66 8.59
CA GLY A 85 0.67 -9.15 7.26
C GLY A 85 1.90 -8.37 6.81
N ARG A 86 2.03 -8.23 5.52
CA ARG A 86 3.06 -7.45 4.86
C ARG A 86 2.44 -6.52 3.82
N LEU A 87 2.84 -5.27 3.84
CA LEU A 87 2.60 -4.30 2.79
C LEU A 87 3.81 -4.26 1.86
N ASN A 88 3.61 -4.50 0.56
CA ASN A 88 4.60 -4.28 -0.48
C ASN A 88 4.22 -3.05 -1.29
N VAL A 89 5.19 -2.19 -1.56
CA VAL A 89 5.10 -1.02 -2.42
C VAL A 89 6.14 -1.16 -3.51
N LEU A 90 5.70 -1.42 -4.73
CA LEU A 90 6.58 -1.46 -5.90
C LEU A 90 6.28 -0.23 -6.76
N GLY A 91 7.30 0.34 -7.36
CA GLY A 91 7.09 1.48 -8.24
C GLY A 91 8.25 1.79 -9.16
N LEU A 92 7.94 2.64 -10.13
CA LEU A 92 8.88 3.18 -11.10
C LEU A 92 8.66 4.68 -11.21
N MET A 93 9.74 5.45 -11.15
CA MET A 93 9.74 6.86 -11.46
C MET A 93 10.71 7.19 -12.60
N LEU A 94 10.31 8.14 -13.43
CA LEU A 94 11.18 8.78 -14.42
C LEU A 94 11.66 10.12 -13.86
N LEU A 95 12.89 10.49 -14.18
CA LEU A 95 13.59 11.63 -13.60
C LEU A 95 14.24 12.46 -14.71
N THR A 96 14.29 13.77 -14.52
CA THR A 96 15.24 14.61 -15.31
C THR A 96 16.65 14.13 -15.02
N ASN A 97 17.36 13.67 -16.05
CA ASN A 97 18.73 13.16 -15.91
C ASN A 97 19.73 14.30 -15.88
N ASN A 98 20.09 14.77 -14.71
CA ASN A 98 21.11 15.78 -14.46
C ASN A 98 21.67 15.66 -13.04
N ALA A 99 22.63 16.52 -12.65
CA ALA A 99 23.29 16.46 -11.34
C ALA A 99 22.41 16.92 -10.16
N ASN A 100 21.23 17.51 -10.41
CA ASN A 100 20.34 17.97 -9.34
C ASN A 100 19.71 16.77 -8.65
N SER A 101 19.51 16.89 -7.34
CA SER A 101 18.88 15.85 -6.51
C SER A 101 17.36 15.81 -6.68
N LYS A 102 16.80 14.62 -6.85
CA LYS A 102 15.38 14.33 -6.80
C LYS A 102 15.14 13.28 -5.72
N THR A 103 14.27 13.59 -4.78
CA THR A 103 13.97 12.71 -3.65
C THR A 103 12.51 12.25 -3.72
N LEU A 104 12.30 10.95 -3.59
CA LEU A 104 11.00 10.34 -3.38
C LEU A 104 10.96 9.77 -1.95
N LYS A 105 9.87 10.02 -1.22
CA LYS A 105 9.64 9.35 0.06
C LYS A 105 8.38 8.51 -0.01
N VAL A 106 8.44 7.33 0.59
CA VAL A 106 7.29 6.48 0.83
C VAL A 106 7.00 6.49 2.31
N LYS A 107 5.77 6.91 2.66
CA LYS A 107 5.31 7.07 4.04
C LYS A 107 4.10 6.19 4.27
N PHE A 108 3.95 5.67 5.48
CA PHE A 108 2.77 4.94 5.92
C PHE A 108 2.47 5.27 7.38
N GLY A 109 1.19 5.54 7.70
CA GLY A 109 0.79 5.95 9.04
C GLY A 109 1.57 7.16 9.55
N GLY A 110 1.89 8.13 8.68
CA GLY A 110 2.67 9.31 8.99
C GLY A 110 4.19 9.10 9.11
N GLN A 111 4.69 7.86 9.13
CA GLN A 111 6.11 7.54 9.26
C GLN A 111 6.75 7.29 7.89
N THR A 112 8.00 7.75 7.69
CA THR A 112 8.74 7.55 6.44
C THR A 112 9.37 6.15 6.42
N LEU A 113 8.84 5.27 5.57
CA LEU A 113 9.36 3.91 5.38
C LEU A 113 10.67 3.91 4.60
N ALA A 114 10.80 4.79 3.60
CA ALA A 114 11.99 4.94 2.78
C ALA A 114 12.10 6.35 2.21
N SER A 115 13.34 6.78 2.02
CA SER A 115 13.70 8.00 1.28
C SER A 115 14.71 7.62 0.20
N LEU A 116 14.35 7.84 -1.05
CA LEU A 116 15.12 7.48 -2.23
C LEU A 116 15.56 8.75 -2.93
N THR A 117 16.85 8.96 -3.03
CA THR A 117 17.41 10.14 -3.70
C THR A 117 18.23 9.70 -4.90
N SER A 118 18.00 10.36 -6.02
CA SER A 118 18.73 10.14 -7.27
C SER A 118 19.14 11.45 -7.90
N THR A 119 20.25 11.42 -8.64
CA THR A 119 20.78 12.54 -9.42
C THR A 119 20.82 12.17 -10.91
N SER A 120 21.92 11.65 -11.38
CA SER A 120 22.22 11.39 -12.80
C SER A 120 21.61 10.08 -13.32
N GLN A 121 20.30 9.91 -13.16
CA GLN A 121 19.55 8.75 -13.66
C GLN A 121 18.26 9.22 -14.31
N ALA A 122 17.86 8.54 -15.42
CA ALA A 122 16.61 8.82 -16.10
C ALA A 122 15.42 8.07 -15.50
N ALA A 123 15.68 6.95 -14.83
CA ALA A 123 14.64 6.13 -14.20
C ALA A 123 15.15 5.49 -12.91
N LEU A 124 14.27 5.31 -11.95
CA LEU A 124 14.53 4.60 -10.69
C LEU A 124 13.34 3.73 -10.32
N GLY A 125 13.56 2.40 -10.30
CA GLY A 125 12.62 1.43 -9.73
C GLY A 125 12.83 1.30 -8.22
N PHE A 126 11.77 1.03 -7.48
CA PHE A 126 11.85 0.79 -6.04
C PHE A 126 10.93 -0.35 -5.60
N SER A 127 11.35 -1.04 -4.56
CA SER A 127 10.59 -2.07 -3.87
C SER A 127 10.78 -1.90 -2.38
N ILE A 128 9.71 -1.58 -1.68
CA ILE A 128 9.71 -1.33 -0.24
C ILE A 128 8.65 -2.24 0.38
N TRP A 129 9.01 -2.96 1.42
CA TRP A 129 8.03 -3.71 2.18
C TRP A 129 8.08 -3.33 3.66
N LEU A 130 6.93 -3.47 4.30
CA LEU A 130 6.72 -3.31 5.73
C LEU A 130 6.06 -4.58 6.25
N LEU A 131 6.72 -5.26 7.20
CA LEU A 131 6.27 -6.51 7.80
C LEU A 131 5.81 -6.26 9.23
N ASN A 132 4.59 -6.70 9.58
CA ASN A 132 4.12 -6.77 10.95
C ASN A 132 4.80 -7.94 11.70
N LEU A 133 5.47 -7.64 12.81
CA LEU A 133 6.26 -8.58 13.60
C LEU A 133 5.41 -9.36 14.62
N ASN A 134 4.40 -10.11 14.16
CA ASN A 134 3.38 -10.75 14.98
C ASN A 134 2.64 -9.76 15.91
N SER A 135 2.58 -8.50 15.50
CA SER A 135 1.98 -7.36 16.22
C SER A 135 1.37 -6.40 15.21
N GLU A 136 0.28 -5.75 15.57
CA GLU A 136 -0.36 -4.71 14.76
C GLU A 136 0.22 -3.31 15.01
N THR A 137 1.18 -3.21 15.95
CA THR A 137 1.86 -1.96 16.34
C THR A 137 3.38 -2.05 16.33
N ALA A 138 3.95 -3.13 15.80
CA ALA A 138 5.41 -3.29 15.69
C ALA A 138 5.75 -3.84 14.30
N GLN A 139 6.49 -3.07 13.53
CA GLN A 139 6.85 -3.39 12.16
C GLN A 139 8.34 -3.24 11.90
N ARG A 140 8.76 -3.84 10.79
CA ARG A 140 10.10 -3.67 10.23
C ARG A 140 10.04 -3.59 8.71
N ASN A 141 10.85 -2.71 8.12
CA ASN A 141 10.99 -2.62 6.66
C ASN A 141 12.19 -3.42 6.14
N ASN A 142 12.39 -3.42 4.82
CA ASN A 142 13.51 -4.08 4.14
C ASN A 142 14.90 -3.49 4.46
N SER A 143 14.99 -2.33 5.07
CA SER A 143 16.24 -1.74 5.57
C SER A 143 16.47 -2.03 7.06
N ALA A 144 15.76 -2.99 7.63
CA ALA A 144 15.80 -3.37 9.05
C ALA A 144 15.41 -2.25 10.04
N THR A 145 14.78 -1.17 9.55
CA THR A 145 14.26 -0.10 10.41
C THR A 145 12.95 -0.54 11.06
N SER A 146 12.82 -0.29 12.37
CA SER A 146 11.62 -0.59 13.14
C SER A 146 10.63 0.59 13.13
N PHE A 147 9.33 0.27 13.14
CA PHE A 147 8.22 1.22 13.15
C PHE A 147 7.18 0.83 14.20
N THR A 148 6.40 1.82 14.65
CA THR A 148 5.30 1.64 15.59
C THR A 148 4.02 2.26 14.99
N ILE A 149 3.52 1.65 13.90
CA ILE A 149 2.32 2.10 13.21
C ILE A 149 1.16 1.21 13.65
N ASP A 150 0.08 1.81 14.15
CA ASP A 150 -1.11 1.06 14.54
C ASP A 150 -1.90 0.67 13.28
N THR A 151 -1.79 -0.60 12.86
CA THR A 151 -2.52 -1.13 11.71
C THR A 151 -3.96 -1.60 12.05
N THR A 152 -4.40 -1.45 13.30
CA THR A 152 -5.81 -1.69 13.70
C THR A 152 -6.73 -0.55 13.28
N ILE A 153 -6.18 0.62 12.98
CA ILE A 153 -6.89 1.78 12.44
C ILE A 153 -6.57 1.98 10.96
N ALA A 154 -7.36 2.80 10.26
CA ALA A 154 -7.06 3.18 8.89
C ALA A 154 -5.79 4.02 8.83
N ASN A 155 -4.94 3.74 7.83
CA ASN A 155 -3.69 4.47 7.60
C ASN A 155 -3.52 4.80 6.13
N ASP A 156 -2.99 5.98 5.84
CA ASP A 156 -2.64 6.37 4.48
C ASP A 156 -1.20 5.94 4.15
N LEU A 157 -1.06 5.31 2.97
CA LEU A 157 0.19 5.25 2.26
C LEU A 157 0.31 6.52 1.42
N VAL A 158 1.38 7.27 1.63
CA VAL A 158 1.65 8.54 0.92
C VAL A 158 3.00 8.44 0.22
N ILE A 159 3.02 8.78 -1.06
CA ILE A 159 4.26 8.95 -1.83
C ILE A 159 4.44 10.44 -2.09
N THR A 160 5.57 11.00 -1.66
CA THR A 160 5.92 12.40 -1.89
C THR A 160 7.14 12.52 -2.77
N GLY A 161 7.22 13.59 -3.56
CA GLY A 161 8.39 13.97 -4.35
C GLY A 161 8.95 15.31 -3.88
N GLN A 162 10.27 15.51 -4.06
CA GLN A 162 10.95 16.78 -3.84
C GLN A 162 12.07 16.96 -4.86
N LEU A 163 12.17 18.14 -5.44
CA LEU A 163 13.18 18.53 -6.42
C LEU A 163 14.16 19.50 -5.79
N ALA A 164 15.47 19.37 -6.08
CA ALA A 164 16.46 20.38 -5.72
C ALA A 164 16.39 21.63 -6.65
N ASN A 165 15.85 21.45 -7.86
CA ASN A 165 15.66 22.52 -8.84
C ASN A 165 14.22 22.44 -9.41
N ALA A 166 13.49 23.55 -9.36
CA ALA A 166 12.11 23.64 -9.85
C ALA A 166 11.96 23.38 -11.37
N GLY A 167 13.03 23.56 -12.15
CA GLY A 167 13.06 23.24 -13.58
C GLY A 167 13.15 21.72 -13.89
N ASP A 168 13.41 20.90 -12.90
CA ASP A 168 13.45 19.45 -13.05
C ASP A 168 12.04 18.84 -12.98
N THR A 169 11.96 17.55 -13.32
CA THR A 169 10.72 16.77 -13.22
C THR A 169 11.01 15.41 -12.61
N VAL A 170 10.11 14.96 -11.75
CA VAL A 170 9.97 13.57 -11.36
C VAL A 170 8.56 13.10 -11.72
N THR A 171 8.45 11.96 -12.39
CA THR A 171 7.16 11.37 -12.78
C THR A 171 7.05 9.98 -12.20
N LEU A 172 6.07 9.78 -11.34
CA LEU A 172 5.68 8.48 -10.82
C LEU A 172 4.87 7.78 -11.92
N THR A 173 5.44 6.79 -12.59
CA THR A 173 4.84 6.15 -13.78
C THR A 173 4.13 4.85 -13.46
N ALA A 174 4.55 4.15 -12.42
CA ALA A 174 3.91 2.94 -11.95
C ALA A 174 4.02 2.82 -10.44
N VAL A 175 2.94 2.41 -9.80
CA VAL A 175 2.90 2.00 -8.39
C VAL A 175 1.95 0.83 -8.28
N SER A 176 2.39 -0.23 -7.62
CA SER A 176 1.57 -1.35 -7.20
C SER A 176 1.68 -1.53 -5.70
N LEU A 177 0.54 -1.68 -5.04
CA LEU A 177 0.45 -2.02 -3.63
C LEU A 177 -0.11 -3.42 -3.49
N GLU A 178 0.62 -4.25 -2.78
CA GLU A 178 0.20 -5.61 -2.45
C GLU A 178 0.16 -5.78 -0.95
N ILE A 179 -0.88 -6.47 -0.47
CA ILE A 179 -1.01 -6.82 0.95
C ILE A 179 -1.13 -8.33 1.07
N ILE A 180 -0.21 -8.91 1.80
CA ILE A 180 -0.04 -10.37 1.98
C ILE A 180 -0.37 -10.77 3.41
#